data_0a3848bdb856d8d4c199aceaf7ddfff6
#
_entry.id   0a3848bdb856d8d4c199aceaf7ddfff6
#
_cell.length_a   1.000
_cell.length_b   1.000
_cell.length_c   1.000
_cell.angle_alpha   90.00
_cell.angle_beta   90.00
_cell.angle_gamma   90.00
#
_symmetry.space_group_name_H-M   'P 1'
#
loop_
_entity.id
_entity.type
_entity.pdbx_description
1 polymer ?
#
loop_
_entity_poly.entity_id
_entity_poly.type
_entity_poly.pdbx_seq_one_letter_code
_entity_poly.pdbx_strand_id
1 'polypeptide(L)'
;MGTVRAIKAHEIPSRAPLRVSRGEAVTIGERDTTWPAFVFVTAAAGEGWVPARHLDTESSPATVLRPYDTTELPTEQGEVLTVVSRDDESGWLWLRDRAGRQGWVPAETVEELA
;
A
#
# COMPACT_ATOMS: atom_id res chain seq x y z
N MET A 1 -1.02 0.11 -19.91
CA MET A 1 -1.27 0.80 -18.66
C MET A 1 -2.44 1.72 -18.82
N GLY A 2 -3.25 1.92 -17.78
CA GLY A 2 -4.41 2.78 -17.82
C GLY A 2 -4.19 4.09 -17.07
N THR A 3 -5.13 4.99 -17.27
CA THR A 3 -5.23 6.20 -16.48
C THR A 3 -6.51 6.18 -15.67
N VAL A 4 -6.50 6.84 -14.54
CA VAL A 4 -7.65 6.95 -13.64
C VAL A 4 -7.83 8.39 -13.22
N ARG A 5 -9.04 8.74 -12.80
CA ARG A 5 -9.35 10.04 -12.21
C ARG A 5 -9.79 9.84 -10.77
N ALA A 6 -9.26 10.62 -9.86
CA ALA A 6 -9.70 10.59 -8.47
C ALA A 6 -11.14 11.14 -8.38
N ILE A 7 -12.05 10.34 -7.85
CA ILE A 7 -13.45 10.76 -7.62
C ILE A 7 -13.65 11.32 -6.22
N LYS A 8 -12.68 11.09 -5.35
CA LYS A 8 -12.60 11.72 -4.03
C LYS A 8 -11.15 11.81 -3.60
N ALA A 9 -10.86 12.70 -2.66
CA ALA A 9 -9.51 12.86 -2.14
C ALA A 9 -9.09 11.61 -1.33
N HIS A 10 -7.82 11.26 -1.40
CA HIS A 10 -7.21 10.26 -0.53
C HIS A 10 -6.19 10.97 0.36
N GLU A 11 -6.40 10.88 1.66
CA GLU A 11 -5.47 11.42 2.65
C GLU A 11 -4.54 10.31 3.14
N ILE A 12 -3.27 10.66 3.37
CA ILE A 12 -2.28 9.70 3.80
C ILE A 12 -2.07 9.79 5.31
N PRO A 13 -1.63 8.68 5.96
CA PRO A 13 -1.30 8.73 7.38
C PRO A 13 -0.08 9.61 7.64
N SER A 14 0.02 10.13 8.85
CA SER A 14 1.12 11.03 9.22
C SER A 14 2.43 10.31 9.53
N ARG A 15 2.45 8.96 9.52
CA ARG A 15 3.68 8.20 9.77
C ARG A 15 4.54 8.10 8.52
N ALA A 16 5.86 7.96 8.74
CA ALA A 16 6.79 7.75 7.64
C ALA A 16 6.52 6.41 6.95
N PRO A 17 6.69 6.33 5.61
CA PRO A 17 6.55 5.07 4.90
C PRO A 17 7.54 4.02 5.38
N LEU A 18 7.10 2.76 5.39
CA LEU A 18 7.93 1.62 5.72
C LEU A 18 8.26 0.84 4.46
N ARG A 19 9.52 0.46 4.29
CA ARG A 19 9.95 -0.48 3.26
C ARG A 19 10.52 -1.71 3.93
N VAL A 20 10.04 -2.87 3.52
CA VAL A 20 10.55 -4.15 4.01
C VAL A 20 11.11 -4.95 2.87
N SER A 21 12.18 -5.70 3.15
CA SER A 21 12.89 -6.50 2.16
C SER A 21 12.66 -7.98 2.41
N ARG A 22 12.77 -8.78 1.35
CA ARG A 22 12.68 -10.23 1.45
C ARG A 22 13.68 -10.76 2.48
N GLY A 23 13.22 -11.63 3.35
CA GLY A 23 14.05 -12.24 4.38
C GLY A 23 14.13 -11.44 5.67
N GLU A 24 13.59 -10.25 5.70
CA GLU A 24 13.59 -9.40 6.88
C GLU A 24 12.65 -9.96 7.95
N ALA A 25 13.06 -9.91 9.21
CA ALA A 25 12.21 -10.32 10.33
C ALA A 25 11.33 -9.15 10.77
N VAL A 26 10.05 -9.43 11.00
CA VAL A 26 9.09 -8.43 11.46
C VAL A 26 8.20 -9.02 12.54
N THR A 27 7.72 -8.15 13.44
CA THR A 27 6.74 -8.54 14.45
C THR A 27 5.35 -8.19 13.94
N ILE A 28 4.45 -9.17 13.93
CA ILE A 28 3.08 -9.01 13.46
C ILE A 28 2.20 -8.52 14.59
N GLY A 29 1.41 -7.49 14.32
CA GLY A 29 0.39 -6.96 15.21
C GLY A 29 -1.02 -7.30 14.72
N GLU A 30 -1.91 -6.33 14.80
CA GLU A 30 -3.33 -6.52 14.48
C GLU A 30 -3.58 -6.59 12.97
N ARG A 31 -4.66 -7.29 12.61
CA ARG A 31 -5.20 -7.24 11.25
C ARG A 31 -6.12 -6.03 11.12
N ASP A 32 -6.06 -5.36 9.97
CA ASP A 32 -6.92 -4.20 9.72
C ASP A 32 -8.37 -4.67 9.52
N THR A 33 -9.31 -4.00 10.16
CA THR A 33 -10.74 -4.33 10.04
C THR A 33 -11.37 -3.77 8.76
N THR A 34 -10.89 -2.64 8.28
CA THR A 34 -11.37 -2.02 7.03
C THR A 34 -10.74 -2.69 5.81
N TRP A 35 -9.46 -3.02 5.89
CA TRP A 35 -8.70 -3.62 4.81
C TRP A 35 -8.09 -4.93 5.30
N PRO A 36 -8.90 -6.02 5.36
CA PRO A 36 -8.47 -7.25 6.05
C PRO A 36 -7.31 -8.00 5.41
N ALA A 37 -6.90 -7.63 4.18
CA ALA A 37 -5.68 -8.17 3.59
C ALA A 37 -4.42 -7.72 4.31
N PHE A 38 -4.49 -6.64 5.11
CA PHE A 38 -3.33 -6.04 5.76
C PHE A 38 -3.22 -6.41 7.23
N VAL A 39 -1.98 -6.58 7.70
CA VAL A 39 -1.64 -6.70 9.12
C VAL A 39 -0.64 -5.60 9.46
N PHE A 40 -0.69 -5.13 10.70
CA PHE A 40 0.29 -4.16 11.17
C PHE A 40 1.58 -4.87 11.52
N VAL A 41 2.71 -4.34 11.06
CA VAL A 41 4.02 -4.93 11.37
C VAL A 41 4.94 -3.89 11.97
N THR A 42 5.84 -4.37 12.84
CA THR A 42 6.95 -3.59 13.36
C THR A 42 8.24 -4.22 12.86
N ALA A 43 9.06 -3.41 12.20
CA ALA A 43 10.33 -3.81 11.63
C ALA A 43 11.45 -2.93 12.19
N ALA A 44 12.71 -3.25 11.88
CA ALA A 44 13.83 -2.44 12.35
C ALA A 44 13.74 -0.98 11.90
N ALA A 45 13.26 -0.74 10.68
CA ALA A 45 13.19 0.61 10.11
C ALA A 45 11.95 1.40 10.53
N GLY A 46 10.94 0.75 11.13
CA GLY A 46 9.71 1.42 11.51
C GLY A 46 8.53 0.47 11.53
N GLU A 47 7.34 1.02 11.35
CA GLU A 47 6.12 0.21 11.40
C GLU A 47 5.12 0.66 10.34
N GLY A 48 4.22 -0.24 9.95
CA GLY A 48 3.19 0.05 8.96
C GLY A 48 2.35 -1.17 8.63
N TRP A 49 1.43 -0.99 7.69
CA TRP A 49 0.51 -2.03 7.23
C TRP A 49 1.09 -2.74 6.02
N VAL A 50 1.15 -4.07 6.08
CA VAL A 50 1.72 -4.90 5.01
C VAL A 50 0.71 -6.01 4.67
N PRO A 51 0.53 -6.35 3.38
CA PRO A 51 -0.35 -7.47 3.04
C PRO A 51 0.12 -8.76 3.70
N ALA A 52 -0.79 -9.46 4.36
CA ALA A 52 -0.45 -10.67 5.10
C ALA A 52 0.19 -11.74 4.19
N ARG A 53 -0.20 -11.79 2.91
CA ARG A 53 0.36 -12.75 1.96
C ARG A 53 1.85 -12.53 1.66
N HIS A 54 2.39 -11.35 2.00
CA HIS A 54 3.83 -11.06 1.85
C HIS A 54 4.66 -11.62 3.00
N LEU A 55 4.01 -12.25 4.00
CA LEU A 55 4.67 -12.65 5.23
C LEU A 55 4.52 -14.15 5.47
N ASP A 56 5.60 -14.77 5.93
CA ASP A 56 5.57 -16.12 6.50
C ASP A 56 5.33 -15.97 8.00
N THR A 57 4.15 -16.35 8.44
CA THR A 57 3.71 -16.18 9.83
C THR A 57 3.88 -17.44 10.68
N GLU A 58 4.46 -18.50 10.13
CA GLU A 58 4.65 -19.75 10.85
C GLU A 58 5.74 -19.66 11.92
N SER A 59 6.58 -18.64 11.83
CA SER A 59 7.61 -18.39 12.85
C SER A 59 7.33 -17.06 13.55
N SER A 60 7.93 -16.89 14.73
CA SER A 60 7.87 -15.63 15.48
C SER A 60 9.30 -15.24 15.85
N PRO A 61 9.82 -14.14 15.33
CA PRO A 61 9.17 -13.17 14.44
C PRO A 61 8.87 -13.74 13.06
N ALA A 62 7.94 -13.11 12.35
CA ALA A 62 7.58 -13.48 10.98
C ALA A 62 8.69 -13.05 10.01
N THR A 63 8.70 -13.67 8.83
CA THR A 63 9.68 -13.36 7.78
C THR A 63 8.99 -12.77 6.57
N VAL A 64 9.57 -11.72 6.01
CA VAL A 64 9.06 -11.10 4.78
C VAL A 64 9.40 -12.01 3.60
N LEU A 65 8.38 -12.42 2.85
CA LEU A 65 8.54 -13.28 1.67
C LEU A 65 8.79 -12.48 0.40
N ARG A 66 8.21 -11.28 0.30
CA ARG A 66 8.35 -10.38 -0.85
C ARG A 66 8.50 -8.95 -0.37
N PRO A 67 9.31 -8.13 -1.06
CA PRO A 67 9.47 -6.72 -0.69
C PRO A 67 8.12 -5.99 -0.73
N TYR A 68 7.98 -4.99 0.12
CA TYR A 68 6.80 -4.13 0.10
C TYR A 68 7.17 -2.72 0.53
N ASP A 69 6.52 -1.74 -0.11
CA ASP A 69 6.67 -0.32 0.19
C ASP A 69 5.29 0.19 0.60
N THR A 70 5.16 0.73 1.80
CA THR A 70 3.89 1.22 2.33
C THR A 70 3.56 2.64 1.89
N THR A 71 4.39 3.27 1.06
CA THR A 71 4.16 4.65 0.63
C THR A 71 2.77 4.80 0.01
N GLU A 72 2.00 5.78 0.50
CA GLU A 72 0.71 6.13 -0.07
C GLU A 72 0.83 7.47 -0.80
N LEU A 73 0.03 7.64 -1.84
CA LEU A 73 0.02 8.84 -2.65
C LEU A 73 -1.21 9.67 -2.31
N PRO A 74 -1.05 10.89 -1.78
CA PRO A 74 -2.21 11.75 -1.55
C PRO A 74 -2.78 12.22 -2.88
N THR A 75 -4.10 12.23 -3.01
CA THR A 75 -4.77 12.67 -4.23
C THR A 75 -5.87 13.66 -3.90
N GLU A 76 -6.17 14.52 -4.87
CA GLU A 76 -7.28 15.46 -4.81
C GLU A 76 -8.34 15.04 -5.82
N GLN A 77 -9.61 15.36 -5.51
CA GLN A 77 -10.71 15.08 -6.41
C GLN A 77 -10.47 15.72 -7.78
N GLY A 78 -10.66 14.94 -8.84
CA GLY A 78 -10.48 15.40 -10.22
C GLY A 78 -9.08 15.17 -10.78
N GLU A 79 -8.12 14.81 -9.94
CA GLU A 79 -6.75 14.58 -10.38
C GLU A 79 -6.66 13.34 -11.28
N VAL A 80 -5.88 13.43 -12.36
CA VAL A 80 -5.65 12.32 -13.30
C VAL A 80 -4.31 11.67 -13.01
N LEU A 81 -4.30 10.35 -12.90
CA LEU A 81 -3.13 9.59 -12.47
C LEU A 81 -2.91 8.41 -13.41
N THR A 82 -1.66 7.96 -13.49
CA THR A 82 -1.28 6.79 -14.29
C THR A 82 -1.20 5.56 -13.41
N VAL A 83 -1.82 4.46 -13.84
CA VAL A 83 -1.73 3.18 -13.14
C VAL A 83 -0.39 2.52 -13.45
N VAL A 84 0.41 2.28 -12.43
CA VAL A 84 1.68 1.57 -12.57
C VAL A 84 1.49 0.08 -12.27
N SER A 85 0.76 -0.25 -11.20
CA SER A 85 0.41 -1.64 -10.91
C SER A 85 -0.89 -1.70 -10.12
N ARG A 86 -1.49 -2.89 -10.09
CA ARG A 86 -2.75 -3.15 -9.39
C ARG A 86 -2.54 -4.27 -8.39
N ASP A 87 -3.18 -4.15 -7.25
CA ASP A 87 -3.27 -5.24 -6.30
C ASP A 87 -4.73 -5.51 -5.99
N ASP A 88 -5.32 -6.42 -6.76
CA ASP A 88 -6.74 -6.71 -6.66
C ASP A 88 -7.11 -7.35 -5.31
N GLU A 89 -6.20 -8.11 -4.73
CA GLU A 89 -6.45 -8.73 -3.42
C GLU A 89 -6.61 -7.70 -2.32
N SER A 90 -5.76 -6.68 -2.29
CA SER A 90 -5.84 -5.64 -1.27
C SER A 90 -6.85 -4.55 -1.62
N GLY A 91 -7.19 -4.39 -2.90
CA GLY A 91 -8.08 -3.33 -3.37
C GLY A 91 -7.37 -1.99 -3.55
N TRP A 92 -6.06 -2.00 -3.72
CA TRP A 92 -5.26 -0.79 -3.87
C TRP A 92 -4.52 -0.78 -5.21
N LEU A 93 -4.23 0.44 -5.71
CA LEU A 93 -3.49 0.67 -6.95
C LEU A 93 -2.22 1.45 -6.64
N TRP A 94 -1.11 1.06 -7.28
CA TRP A 94 0.12 1.87 -7.25
C TRP A 94 0.04 2.84 -8.41
N LEU A 95 -0.09 4.13 -8.08
CA LEU A 95 -0.31 5.19 -9.06
C LEU A 95 0.86 6.16 -9.10
N ARG A 96 0.98 6.87 -10.23
CA ARG A 96 1.96 7.94 -10.41
C ARG A 96 1.21 9.22 -10.77
N ASP A 97 1.54 10.33 -10.11
CA ASP A 97 0.95 11.62 -10.41
C ASP A 97 1.78 12.38 -11.47
N ARG A 98 1.33 13.58 -11.83
CA ARG A 98 2.01 14.38 -12.85
C ARG A 98 3.40 14.85 -12.44
N ALA A 99 3.66 14.97 -11.15
CA ALA A 99 4.96 15.35 -10.63
C ALA A 99 5.93 14.16 -10.57
N GLY A 100 5.48 12.95 -10.91
CA GLY A 100 6.29 11.74 -10.85
C GLY A 100 6.28 11.05 -9.52
N ARG A 101 5.51 11.54 -8.55
CA ARG A 101 5.39 10.88 -7.25
C ARG A 101 4.54 9.62 -7.39
N GLN A 102 4.88 8.58 -6.64
CA GLN A 102 4.18 7.29 -6.71
C GLN A 102 3.78 6.82 -5.34
N GLY A 103 2.72 6.02 -5.28
CA GLY A 103 2.29 5.39 -4.04
C GLY A 103 0.94 4.71 -4.19
N TRP A 104 0.50 4.09 -3.10
CA TRP A 104 -0.75 3.34 -3.04
C TRP A 104 -1.94 4.26 -2.86
N VAL A 105 -3.02 3.97 -3.59
CA VAL A 105 -4.30 4.68 -3.50
C VAL A 105 -5.40 3.63 -3.53
N PRO A 106 -6.44 3.72 -2.67
CA PRO A 106 -7.55 2.77 -2.73
C PRO A 106 -8.27 2.83 -4.07
N ALA A 107 -8.53 1.68 -4.67
CA ALA A 107 -9.20 1.61 -5.97
C ALA A 107 -10.58 2.28 -5.93
N GLU A 108 -11.27 2.25 -4.79
CA GLU A 108 -12.60 2.85 -4.64
C GLU A 108 -12.59 4.39 -4.74
N THR A 109 -11.42 5.04 -4.63
CA THR A 109 -11.33 6.50 -4.70
C THR A 109 -11.09 7.02 -6.11
N VAL A 110 -10.97 6.13 -7.10
CA VAL A 110 -10.70 6.50 -8.48
C VAL A 110 -11.66 5.79 -9.43
N GLU A 111 -11.79 6.36 -10.64
CA GLU A 111 -12.52 5.72 -11.74
C GLU A 111 -11.58 5.57 -12.93
N GLU A 112 -11.75 4.49 -13.67
CA GLU A 112 -10.94 4.27 -14.86
C GLU A 112 -11.38 5.20 -16.00
N LEU A 113 -10.41 5.71 -16.72
CA LEU A 113 -10.65 6.51 -17.91
C LEU A 113 -10.47 5.63 -19.14
N ALA A 114 -11.43 5.74 -20.06
CA ALA A 114 -11.43 4.96 -21.29
C ALA A 114 -10.30 5.41 -22.23
#